data_4b196bb489964bbb5639cbd9a134ee88
#
_entry.id   4b196bb489964bbb5639cbd9a134ee88
#
_cell.length_a   1.000
_cell.length_b   1.000
_cell.length_c   1.000
_cell.angle_alpha   90.00
_cell.angle_beta   90.00
_cell.angle_gamma   90.00
#
_symmetry.space_group_name_H-M   'P 1'
#
loop_
_entity.id
_entity.type
_entity.pdbx_description
1 polymer ?
#
loop_
_entity_poly.entity_id
_entity_poly.type
_entity_poly.pdbx_seq_one_letter_code
_entity_poly.pdbx_strand_id
1 'polypeptide(L)'
;MLRQSLLALASAALALGSPVARSEPISCRAPMPDPTLPTTGGAAELPPVPQGLELKLIALGLGIQNYTCASVGAAAESTGALAMFYDISLLYPGSGPGSLSAEKFSQLPAFALNHHDVPLRFNDSADGRVDASSPGASLKRPFTRAAPLDLGEYGALPFLGHHFFNTDGAPTFILQRGSFNIVAAKKAAVPPPGSSDPGPMGTGAVAWLALDATSNSRGATLVYRVETAGGNSHGCSRAAGQDSTSYAAQYWFYGPV
;
A
#
# COMPACT_ATOMS: atom_id res chain seq x y z
N MET A 1 81.12 48.54 -24.40
CA MET A 1 81.04 47.32 -23.63
C MET A 1 80.02 47.52 -22.55
N LEU A 2 78.77 47.11 -22.81
CA LEU A 2 77.63 47.31 -21.90
C LEU A 2 77.55 46.15 -20.91
N ARG A 3 77.54 46.39 -19.65
CA ARG A 3 77.20 45.41 -18.60
C ARG A 3 75.68 45.52 -18.33
N GLN A 4 74.95 44.44 -18.60
CA GLN A 4 73.55 44.30 -18.22
C GLN A 4 73.46 43.69 -16.82
N SER A 5 72.79 44.41 -15.90
CA SER A 5 72.46 43.96 -14.56
C SER A 5 71.07 43.32 -14.62
N LEU A 6 70.99 42.02 -14.25
CA LEU A 6 69.72 41.29 -14.07
C LEU A 6 69.18 41.56 -12.64
N LEU A 7 68.04 42.20 -12.55
CA LEU A 7 67.24 42.21 -11.32
C LEU A 7 66.39 40.95 -11.22
N ALA A 8 66.56 40.19 -10.19
CA ALA A 8 65.68 39.07 -9.86
C ALA A 8 64.54 39.58 -8.96
N LEU A 9 63.31 39.48 -9.47
CA LEU A 9 62.10 39.69 -8.65
C LEU A 9 61.75 38.38 -7.96
N ALA A 10 61.77 38.38 -6.62
CA ALA A 10 61.25 37.32 -5.79
C ALA A 10 59.74 37.56 -5.53
N SER A 11 58.90 36.73 -6.10
CA SER A 11 57.44 36.74 -5.83
C SER A 11 57.11 35.89 -4.62
N ALA A 12 56.69 36.51 -3.53
CA ALA A 12 56.18 35.82 -2.35
C ALA A 12 54.70 35.48 -2.58
N ALA A 13 54.38 34.19 -2.67
CA ALA A 13 53.03 33.69 -2.75
C ALA A 13 52.45 33.55 -1.32
N LEU A 14 51.49 34.43 -0.98
CA LEU A 14 50.68 34.25 0.23
C LEU A 14 49.66 33.16 -0.01
N ALA A 15 49.85 32.01 0.64
CA ALA A 15 48.82 30.94 0.70
C ALA A 15 47.73 31.38 1.71
N LEU A 16 46.61 31.84 1.19
CA LEU A 16 45.38 31.99 1.98
C LEU A 16 44.77 30.61 2.19
N GLY A 17 45.02 30.03 3.36
CA GLY A 17 44.35 28.81 3.82
C GLY A 17 42.87 29.12 4.08
N SER A 18 41.98 28.64 3.21
CA SER A 18 40.55 28.67 3.50
C SER A 18 40.24 27.74 4.68
N PRO A 19 39.47 28.19 5.68
CA PRO A 19 39.02 27.28 6.75
C PRO A 19 38.18 26.15 6.17
N VAL A 20 38.65 24.93 6.32
CA VAL A 20 37.86 23.72 6.05
C VAL A 20 36.69 23.76 7.02
N ALA A 21 35.48 23.96 6.49
CA ALA A 21 34.26 23.84 7.27
C ALA A 21 34.22 22.43 7.87
N ARG A 22 34.32 22.34 9.19
CA ARG A 22 34.07 21.10 9.91
C ARG A 22 32.64 20.68 9.60
N SER A 23 32.47 19.58 8.86
CA SER A 23 31.18 18.91 8.74
C SER A 23 30.71 18.57 10.15
N GLU A 24 29.62 19.17 10.56
CA GLU A 24 28.95 18.79 11.80
C GLU A 24 28.63 17.28 11.75
N PRO A 25 28.79 16.56 12.87
CA PRO A 25 28.42 15.15 12.92
C PRO A 25 26.96 15.03 12.55
N ILE A 26 26.66 14.12 11.62
CA ILE A 26 25.32 13.73 11.21
C ILE A 26 24.52 13.52 12.50
N SER A 27 23.58 14.41 12.76
CA SER A 27 22.64 14.31 13.87
C SER A 27 22.07 12.89 13.87
N CYS A 28 22.28 12.15 14.97
CA CYS A 28 21.64 10.87 15.18
C CYS A 28 20.14 11.10 15.02
N ARG A 29 19.58 10.61 13.92
CA ARG A 29 18.14 10.58 13.69
C ARG A 29 17.54 9.90 14.92
N ALA A 30 16.62 10.57 15.59
CA ALA A 30 15.89 9.95 16.69
C ALA A 30 15.34 8.62 16.22
N PRO A 31 15.38 7.54 17.03
CA PRO A 31 14.79 6.28 16.67
C PRO A 31 13.36 6.53 16.18
N MET A 32 13.02 6.06 14.99
CA MET A 32 11.62 6.09 14.55
C MET A 32 10.83 5.26 15.54
N PRO A 33 9.65 5.74 15.99
CA PRO A 33 8.79 4.91 16.83
C PRO A 33 8.49 3.62 16.04
N ASP A 34 8.57 2.47 16.72
CA ASP A 34 8.17 1.21 16.10
C ASP A 34 6.70 1.32 15.69
N PRO A 35 6.39 1.12 14.40
CA PRO A 35 5.03 1.26 13.93
C PRO A 35 4.12 0.25 14.63
N THR A 36 3.04 0.75 15.22
CA THR A 36 2.06 -0.08 15.91
C THR A 36 0.92 -0.44 14.97
N LEU A 37 0.63 -1.75 14.85
CA LEU A 37 -0.49 -2.24 14.06
C LEU A 37 -1.80 -1.61 14.57
N PRO A 38 -2.64 -1.04 13.70
CA PRO A 38 -3.95 -0.52 14.08
C PRO A 38 -4.83 -1.57 14.75
N THR A 39 -5.67 -1.13 15.68
CA THR A 39 -6.71 -1.94 16.32
C THR A 39 -8.09 -1.43 15.93
N THR A 40 -9.09 -2.31 15.94
CA THR A 40 -10.47 -1.90 15.61
C THR A 40 -11.11 -1.10 16.74
N GLY A 41 -10.60 -1.24 17.97
CA GLY A 41 -11.22 -0.72 19.17
C GLY A 41 -12.53 -1.40 19.53
N GLY A 42 -12.88 -2.50 18.86
CA GLY A 42 -14.11 -3.27 19.05
C GLY A 42 -13.92 -4.49 19.97
N ALA A 43 -14.95 -5.34 20.01
CA ALA A 43 -14.94 -6.56 20.83
C ALA A 43 -14.02 -7.67 20.29
N ALA A 44 -13.63 -7.58 19.00
CA ALA A 44 -12.75 -8.55 18.36
C ALA A 44 -11.59 -7.81 17.66
N GLU A 45 -10.38 -8.30 17.93
CA GLU A 45 -9.15 -7.77 17.33
C GLU A 45 -8.42 -8.87 16.55
N LEU A 46 -7.61 -8.44 15.56
CA LEU A 46 -6.70 -9.36 14.88
C LEU A 46 -5.63 -9.87 15.86
N PRO A 47 -5.11 -11.10 15.64
CA PRO A 47 -3.98 -11.58 16.43
C PRO A 47 -2.82 -10.58 16.40
N PRO A 48 -2.12 -10.37 17.52
CA PRO A 48 -0.96 -9.49 17.56
C PRO A 48 0.18 -10.02 16.68
N VAL A 49 1.09 -9.12 16.32
CA VAL A 49 2.31 -9.50 15.59
C VAL A 49 3.15 -10.44 16.47
N PRO A 50 3.51 -11.63 15.99
CA PRO A 50 4.36 -12.56 16.74
C PRO A 50 5.75 -11.98 17.03
N GLN A 51 6.35 -12.38 18.15
CA GLN A 51 7.74 -12.05 18.46
C GLN A 51 8.69 -12.56 17.34
N GLY A 52 9.77 -11.82 17.10
CA GLY A 52 10.75 -12.15 16.05
C GLY A 52 10.34 -11.74 14.65
N LEU A 53 9.22 -11.05 14.49
CA LEU A 53 8.86 -10.39 13.26
C LEU A 53 8.99 -8.87 13.41
N GLU A 54 9.50 -8.23 12.36
CA GLU A 54 9.55 -6.78 12.23
C GLU A 54 8.76 -6.30 11.03
N LEU A 55 8.29 -5.07 11.08
CA LEU A 55 7.61 -4.44 9.96
C LEU A 55 8.61 -4.16 8.82
N LYS A 56 8.31 -4.69 7.65
CA LYS A 56 9.13 -4.52 6.44
C LYS A 56 8.59 -3.42 5.53
N LEU A 57 7.25 -3.25 5.49
CA LEU A 57 6.59 -2.37 4.52
C LEU A 57 5.17 -2.07 4.98
N ILE A 58 4.72 -0.82 4.76
CA ILE A 58 3.30 -0.45 4.79
C ILE A 58 2.91 0.02 3.39
N ALA A 59 1.87 -0.58 2.83
CA ALA A 59 1.37 -0.24 1.51
C ALA A 59 -0.10 0.19 1.55
N LEU A 60 -0.46 1.11 0.66
CA LEU A 60 -1.83 1.39 0.28
C LEU A 60 -2.19 0.49 -0.89
N GLY A 61 -3.22 -0.35 -0.75
CA GLY A 61 -3.84 -1.08 -1.85
C GLY A 61 -5.09 -0.32 -2.32
N LEU A 62 -5.19 -0.07 -3.63
CA LEU A 62 -6.36 0.54 -4.27
C LEU A 62 -6.81 -0.34 -5.42
N GLY A 63 -8.06 -0.82 -5.37
CA GLY A 63 -8.51 -1.83 -6.30
C GLY A 63 -9.97 -2.21 -6.17
N ILE A 64 -10.29 -3.47 -6.48
CA ILE A 64 -11.63 -4.05 -6.39
C ILE A 64 -11.63 -5.36 -5.61
N GLN A 65 -12.78 -5.62 -4.96
CA GLN A 65 -13.16 -6.95 -4.46
C GLN A 65 -14.16 -7.55 -5.42
N ASN A 66 -13.98 -8.83 -5.74
CA ASN A 66 -14.84 -9.59 -6.64
C ASN A 66 -15.68 -10.58 -5.88
N TYR A 67 -16.92 -10.73 -6.33
CA TYR A 67 -17.92 -11.61 -5.74
C TYR A 67 -18.71 -12.34 -6.81
N THR A 68 -19.39 -13.40 -6.41
CA THR A 68 -20.38 -14.08 -7.24
C THR A 68 -21.68 -14.28 -6.46
N CYS A 69 -22.78 -14.19 -7.16
CA CYS A 69 -24.14 -14.49 -6.70
C CYS A 69 -24.64 -15.72 -7.47
N ALA A 70 -24.72 -16.87 -6.81
CA ALA A 70 -25.18 -18.10 -7.45
C ALA A 70 -26.65 -17.99 -7.95
N SER A 71 -27.47 -17.25 -7.21
CA SER A 71 -28.88 -16.95 -7.56
C SER A 71 -29.33 -15.66 -6.88
N VAL A 72 -30.46 -15.10 -7.33
CA VAL A 72 -31.12 -14.01 -6.63
C VAL A 72 -31.52 -14.48 -5.24
N GLY A 73 -31.16 -13.69 -4.21
CA GLY A 73 -31.39 -14.00 -2.80
C GLY A 73 -30.32 -14.87 -2.12
N ALA A 74 -29.35 -15.41 -2.88
CA ALA A 74 -28.21 -16.11 -2.29
C ALA A 74 -27.30 -15.17 -1.49
N ALA A 75 -26.40 -15.73 -0.69
CA ALA A 75 -25.28 -14.96 -0.13
C ALA A 75 -24.26 -14.65 -1.24
N ALA A 76 -23.67 -13.46 -1.20
CA ALA A 76 -22.56 -13.13 -2.07
C ALA A 76 -21.28 -13.86 -1.59
N GLU A 77 -20.63 -14.57 -2.50
CA GLU A 77 -19.38 -15.29 -2.23
C GLU A 77 -18.21 -14.52 -2.83
N SER A 78 -17.16 -14.27 -2.03
CA SER A 78 -15.95 -13.61 -2.53
C SER A 78 -15.18 -14.54 -3.48
N THR A 79 -14.86 -14.03 -4.66
CA THR A 79 -14.07 -14.74 -5.69
C THR A 79 -12.66 -14.18 -5.84
N GLY A 80 -12.31 -13.15 -5.07
CA GLY A 80 -10.96 -12.60 -5.06
C GLY A 80 -10.91 -11.08 -5.05
N ALA A 81 -9.73 -10.57 -5.34
CA ALA A 81 -9.45 -9.14 -5.39
C ALA A 81 -8.37 -8.83 -6.43
N LEU A 82 -8.36 -7.60 -6.91
CA LEU A 82 -7.30 -7.02 -7.71
C LEU A 82 -6.97 -5.63 -7.15
N ALA A 83 -5.70 -5.34 -6.91
CA ALA A 83 -5.30 -4.00 -6.49
C ALA A 83 -3.89 -3.61 -6.96
N MET A 84 -3.69 -2.33 -7.22
CA MET A 84 -2.37 -1.73 -7.33
C MET A 84 -1.92 -1.25 -5.95
N PHE A 85 -0.63 -1.45 -5.66
CA PHE A 85 -0.05 -1.14 -4.36
C PHE A 85 0.95 0.00 -4.46
N TYR A 86 0.94 0.86 -3.43
CA TYR A 86 1.76 2.05 -3.32
C TYR A 86 2.40 2.14 -1.94
N ASP A 87 3.66 2.61 -1.88
CA ASP A 87 4.40 2.72 -0.63
C ASP A 87 3.92 3.92 0.19
N ILE A 88 3.49 3.64 1.42
CA ILE A 88 3.09 4.65 2.41
C ILE A 88 3.92 4.58 3.70
N SER A 89 5.02 3.81 3.71
CA SER A 89 5.84 3.60 4.91
C SER A 89 6.38 4.92 5.47
N LEU A 90 6.80 5.85 4.60
CA LEU A 90 7.30 7.16 5.00
C LEU A 90 6.22 8.13 5.46
N LEU A 91 4.96 7.84 5.20
CA LEU A 91 3.82 8.63 5.68
C LEU A 91 3.39 8.24 7.09
N TYR A 92 3.89 7.10 7.62
CA TYR A 92 3.57 6.67 8.97
C TYR A 92 3.94 7.76 10.00
N PRO A 93 3.09 8.01 11.03
CA PRO A 93 3.32 9.04 12.02
C PRO A 93 4.69 8.94 12.70
N GLY A 94 5.46 10.03 12.65
CA GLY A 94 6.80 10.07 13.22
C GLY A 94 7.93 9.50 12.35
N SER A 95 7.65 9.01 11.14
CA SER A 95 8.68 8.49 10.22
C SER A 95 9.65 9.55 9.70
N GLY A 96 9.27 10.83 9.73
CA GLY A 96 10.11 11.92 9.27
C GLY A 96 9.31 13.16 8.83
N PRO A 97 9.96 14.09 8.11
CA PRO A 97 9.33 15.38 7.75
C PRO A 97 8.06 15.27 6.89
N GLY A 98 7.90 14.18 6.14
CA GLY A 98 6.73 13.92 5.31
C GLY A 98 5.67 13.04 5.97
N SER A 99 5.84 12.67 7.25
CA SER A 99 4.87 11.83 7.95
C SER A 99 3.56 12.56 8.22
N LEU A 100 2.47 11.80 8.22
CA LEU A 100 1.14 12.31 8.51
C LEU A 100 0.84 12.25 10.01
N SER A 101 -0.22 12.94 10.45
CA SER A 101 -0.81 12.65 11.77
C SER A 101 -1.41 11.24 11.77
N ALA A 102 -1.58 10.63 12.95
CA ALA A 102 -2.20 9.32 13.09
C ALA A 102 -3.60 9.27 12.44
N GLU A 103 -4.39 10.32 12.63
CA GLU A 103 -5.72 10.45 12.05
C GLU A 103 -5.67 10.47 10.50
N LYS A 104 -4.83 11.32 9.90
CA LYS A 104 -4.70 11.40 8.45
C LYS A 104 -4.15 10.09 7.86
N PHE A 105 -3.24 9.43 8.56
CA PHE A 105 -2.68 8.16 8.11
C PHE A 105 -3.74 7.04 8.13
N SER A 106 -4.57 6.95 9.18
CA SER A 106 -5.66 5.95 9.24
C SER A 106 -6.74 6.20 8.19
N GLN A 107 -7.01 7.46 7.86
CA GLN A 107 -8.00 7.85 6.85
C GLN A 107 -7.49 7.78 5.40
N LEU A 108 -6.20 7.52 5.19
CA LEU A 108 -5.59 7.54 3.85
C LEU A 108 -6.28 6.60 2.85
N PRO A 109 -6.70 5.36 3.21
CA PRO A 109 -7.45 4.50 2.30
C PRO A 109 -8.79 5.11 1.87
N ALA A 110 -9.55 5.67 2.81
CA ALA A 110 -10.82 6.33 2.51
C ALA A 110 -10.62 7.54 1.60
N PHE A 111 -9.60 8.36 1.88
CA PHE A 111 -9.24 9.48 1.02
C PHE A 111 -8.91 9.02 -0.40
N ALA A 112 -8.01 8.04 -0.54
CA ALA A 112 -7.62 7.53 -1.87
C ALA A 112 -8.82 6.98 -2.64
N LEU A 113 -9.70 6.20 -1.98
CA LEU A 113 -10.85 5.57 -2.62
C LEU A 113 -11.90 6.58 -3.11
N ASN A 114 -12.09 7.67 -2.36
CA ASN A 114 -13.14 8.66 -2.69
C ASN A 114 -12.66 9.78 -3.64
N HIS A 115 -11.34 9.93 -3.85
CA HIS A 115 -10.79 11.03 -4.66
C HIS A 115 -10.02 10.57 -5.90
N HIS A 116 -9.81 9.25 -6.06
CA HIS A 116 -9.04 8.72 -7.19
C HIS A 116 -9.77 7.53 -7.83
N ASP A 117 -9.69 7.48 -9.14
CA ASP A 117 -10.14 6.32 -9.89
C ASP A 117 -9.31 5.09 -9.53
N VAL A 118 -9.96 3.94 -9.44
CA VAL A 118 -9.28 2.67 -9.24
C VAL A 118 -8.39 2.37 -10.45
N PRO A 119 -7.07 2.18 -10.28
CA PRO A 119 -6.11 2.09 -11.37
C PRO A 119 -6.10 0.70 -12.04
N LEU A 120 -7.27 0.21 -12.44
CA LEU A 120 -7.47 -1.07 -13.12
C LEU A 120 -8.13 -0.84 -14.49
N ARG A 121 -8.01 -1.82 -15.36
CA ARG A 121 -8.69 -1.84 -16.66
C ARG A 121 -10.01 -2.55 -16.51
N PHE A 122 -11.08 -1.77 -16.37
CA PHE A 122 -12.43 -2.29 -16.30
C PHE A 122 -13.01 -2.56 -17.71
N ASN A 123 -13.89 -3.55 -17.79
CA ASN A 123 -14.88 -3.63 -18.84
C ASN A 123 -16.04 -2.68 -18.44
N ASP A 124 -16.75 -2.15 -19.42
CA ASP A 124 -17.88 -1.27 -19.19
C ASP A 124 -19.01 -2.04 -18.47
N SER A 125 -19.18 -1.75 -17.19
CA SER A 125 -20.33 -2.21 -16.40
C SER A 125 -20.88 -1.04 -15.61
N ALA A 126 -22.08 -0.62 -15.92
CA ALA A 126 -22.70 0.56 -15.33
C ALA A 126 -23.03 0.42 -13.84
N ASP A 127 -23.12 -0.82 -13.32
CA ASP A 127 -23.61 -1.09 -11.96
C ASP A 127 -22.54 -1.69 -11.02
N GLY A 128 -21.26 -1.74 -11.42
CA GLY A 128 -20.22 -2.46 -10.68
C GLY A 128 -20.43 -3.98 -10.63
N ARG A 129 -21.55 -4.48 -11.16
CA ARG A 129 -21.81 -5.89 -11.35
C ARG A 129 -21.30 -6.33 -12.69
N VAL A 130 -20.64 -7.46 -12.69
CA VAL A 130 -19.99 -8.00 -13.88
C VAL A 130 -20.71 -9.27 -14.27
N ASP A 131 -21.25 -9.31 -15.47
CA ASP A 131 -21.76 -10.57 -16.01
C ASP A 131 -20.58 -11.51 -16.35
N ALA A 132 -20.85 -12.82 -16.42
CA ALA A 132 -19.81 -13.82 -16.63
C ALA A 132 -19.06 -13.66 -17.98
N SER A 133 -19.66 -12.96 -18.96
CA SER A 133 -19.05 -12.67 -20.26
C SER A 133 -18.24 -11.37 -20.28
N SER A 134 -18.40 -10.53 -19.28
CA SER A 134 -17.77 -9.20 -19.19
C SER A 134 -17.28 -8.90 -17.77
N PRO A 135 -16.23 -9.58 -17.29
CA PRO A 135 -15.70 -9.36 -15.95
C PRO A 135 -15.21 -7.91 -15.78
N GLY A 136 -15.43 -7.33 -14.60
CA GLY A 136 -15.14 -5.92 -14.25
C GLY A 136 -13.72 -5.49 -14.55
N ALA A 137 -12.73 -6.36 -14.28
CA ALA A 137 -11.35 -6.13 -14.71
C ALA A 137 -10.98 -7.12 -15.82
N SER A 138 -10.16 -6.69 -16.79
CA SER A 138 -9.65 -7.57 -17.82
C SER A 138 -8.86 -8.73 -17.21
N LEU A 139 -9.27 -9.98 -17.46
CA LEU A 139 -8.57 -11.17 -16.98
C LEU A 139 -7.17 -11.33 -17.58
N LYS A 140 -6.93 -10.80 -18.78
CA LYS A 140 -5.62 -10.91 -19.46
C LYS A 140 -4.65 -9.83 -19.07
N ARG A 141 -5.12 -8.61 -18.83
CA ARG A 141 -4.30 -7.44 -18.51
C ARG A 141 -5.06 -6.50 -17.55
N PRO A 142 -5.34 -6.95 -16.31
CA PRO A 142 -6.20 -6.23 -15.40
C PRO A 142 -5.59 -4.91 -14.89
N PHE A 143 -4.26 -4.84 -14.80
CA PHE A 143 -3.56 -3.71 -14.23
C PHE A 143 -3.25 -2.64 -15.29
N THR A 144 -3.32 -1.38 -14.88
CA THR A 144 -2.86 -0.25 -15.69
C THR A 144 -1.32 -0.19 -15.69
N ARG A 145 -0.77 0.83 -16.33
CA ARG A 145 0.67 1.05 -16.30
C ARG A 145 1.15 1.33 -14.88
N ALA A 146 2.29 0.73 -14.50
CA ALA A 146 3.01 1.04 -13.28
C ALA A 146 3.41 2.54 -13.27
N ALA A 147 2.82 3.32 -12.35
CA ALA A 147 3.09 4.74 -12.17
C ALA A 147 2.82 5.10 -10.71
N PRO A 148 3.46 6.13 -10.16
CA PRO A 148 3.11 6.67 -8.86
C PRO A 148 1.64 7.09 -8.83
N LEU A 149 1.00 6.99 -7.66
CA LEU A 149 -0.32 7.54 -7.40
C LEU A 149 -0.16 8.95 -6.80
N ASP A 150 -0.62 9.95 -7.51
CA ASP A 150 -0.62 11.32 -7.00
C ASP A 150 -1.85 11.53 -6.10
N LEU A 151 -1.62 11.67 -4.80
CA LEU A 151 -2.67 11.94 -3.80
C LEU A 151 -2.80 13.43 -3.45
N GLY A 152 -2.39 14.33 -4.33
CA GLY A 152 -2.51 15.77 -4.11
C GLY A 152 -1.73 16.25 -2.88
N GLU A 153 -2.43 16.68 -1.82
CA GLU A 153 -1.80 17.17 -0.59
C GLU A 153 -0.90 16.15 0.12
N TYR A 154 -1.09 14.85 -0.11
CA TYR A 154 -0.27 13.77 0.46
C TYR A 154 0.93 13.40 -0.42
N GLY A 155 1.07 14.06 -1.59
CA GLY A 155 2.14 13.82 -2.54
C GLY A 155 1.96 12.57 -3.40
N ALA A 156 2.98 12.26 -4.20
CA ALA A 156 2.99 11.12 -5.08
C ALA A 156 3.52 9.88 -4.36
N LEU A 157 2.69 8.85 -4.27
CA LEU A 157 3.05 7.57 -3.66
C LEU A 157 3.78 6.67 -4.66
N PRO A 158 4.98 6.16 -4.34
CA PRO A 158 5.70 5.25 -5.22
C PRO A 158 4.91 3.97 -5.48
N PHE A 159 4.83 3.56 -6.74
CA PHE A 159 4.24 2.28 -7.12
C PHE A 159 5.10 1.12 -6.58
N LEU A 160 4.47 0.14 -5.94
CA LEU A 160 5.13 -1.04 -5.38
C LEU A 160 4.89 -2.30 -6.21
N GLY A 161 3.69 -2.50 -6.72
CA GLY A 161 3.33 -3.75 -7.39
C GLY A 161 1.84 -4.05 -7.37
N HIS A 162 1.52 -5.35 -7.40
CA HIS A 162 0.17 -5.84 -7.60
C HIS A 162 -0.26 -6.84 -6.54
N HIS A 163 -1.57 -6.83 -6.26
CA HIS A 163 -2.27 -7.87 -5.53
C HIS A 163 -3.34 -8.48 -6.43
N PHE A 164 -3.44 -9.79 -6.41
CA PHE A 164 -4.43 -10.56 -7.15
C PHE A 164 -4.64 -11.93 -6.47
N PHE A 165 -5.63 -12.68 -6.93
CA PHE A 165 -5.80 -14.07 -6.55
C PHE A 165 -5.25 -14.95 -7.67
N ASN A 166 -4.38 -15.89 -7.32
CA ASN A 166 -3.78 -16.82 -8.28
C ASN A 166 -4.80 -17.89 -8.74
N THR A 167 -4.38 -18.81 -9.62
CA THR A 167 -5.22 -19.87 -10.15
C THR A 167 -5.77 -20.81 -9.08
N ASP A 168 -5.12 -20.90 -7.93
CA ASP A 168 -5.56 -21.71 -6.78
C ASP A 168 -6.51 -20.94 -5.87
N GLY A 169 -6.89 -19.71 -6.22
CA GLY A 169 -7.75 -18.85 -5.42
C GLY A 169 -7.05 -18.28 -4.19
N ALA A 170 -5.72 -18.25 -4.15
CA ALA A 170 -4.96 -17.71 -3.03
C ALA A 170 -4.57 -16.24 -3.25
N PRO A 171 -4.72 -15.38 -2.22
CA PRO A 171 -4.26 -14.00 -2.28
C PRO A 171 -2.75 -13.96 -2.51
N THR A 172 -2.34 -13.24 -3.55
CA THR A 172 -0.95 -13.15 -4.00
C THR A 172 -0.52 -11.70 -4.10
N PHE A 173 0.70 -11.41 -3.63
CA PHE A 173 1.30 -10.08 -3.64
C PHE A 173 2.66 -10.16 -4.34
N ILE A 174 2.85 -9.39 -5.42
CA ILE A 174 4.13 -9.25 -6.11
C ILE A 174 4.52 -7.79 -6.06
N LEU A 175 5.43 -7.45 -5.13
CA LEU A 175 5.83 -6.08 -4.86
C LEU A 175 7.33 -5.88 -5.04
N GLN A 176 7.78 -4.63 -5.20
CA GLN A 176 9.19 -4.25 -5.32
C GLN A 176 9.95 -5.12 -6.35
N ARG A 177 9.36 -5.25 -7.56
CA ARG A 177 9.91 -6.08 -8.65
C ARG A 177 10.15 -7.55 -8.25
N GLY A 178 9.32 -8.07 -7.33
CA GLY A 178 9.39 -9.46 -6.86
C GLY A 178 10.30 -9.70 -5.65
N SER A 179 10.83 -8.66 -5.00
CA SER A 179 11.47 -8.81 -3.68
C SER A 179 10.48 -9.32 -2.64
N PHE A 180 9.22 -8.91 -2.77
CA PHE A 180 8.08 -9.53 -2.10
C PHE A 180 7.31 -10.35 -3.13
N ASN A 181 7.27 -11.64 -2.93
CA ASN A 181 6.44 -12.59 -3.69
C ASN A 181 5.74 -13.48 -2.66
N ILE A 182 4.52 -13.13 -2.31
CA ILE A 182 3.82 -13.72 -1.17
C ILE A 182 2.54 -14.35 -1.69
N VAL A 183 2.39 -15.64 -1.47
CA VAL A 183 1.13 -16.37 -1.58
C VAL A 183 0.63 -16.62 -0.17
N ALA A 184 -0.55 -16.17 0.15
CA ALA A 184 -1.02 -16.13 1.52
C ALA A 184 -2.31 -16.94 1.73
N ALA A 185 -2.53 -17.32 2.97
CA ALA A 185 -3.76 -17.95 3.44
C ALA A 185 -4.38 -17.11 4.56
N LYS A 186 -5.70 -17.04 4.60
CA LYS A 186 -6.42 -16.32 5.65
C LYS A 186 -6.22 -17.01 7.00
N LYS A 187 -5.62 -16.28 7.97
CA LYS A 187 -5.43 -16.71 9.35
C LYS A 187 -6.59 -16.26 10.25
N ALA A 188 -6.96 -14.98 10.15
CA ALA A 188 -8.02 -14.39 10.94
C ALA A 188 -8.73 -13.28 10.17
N ALA A 189 -9.95 -13.00 10.58
CA ALA A 189 -10.74 -11.89 10.08
C ALA A 189 -11.56 -11.28 11.23
N VAL A 190 -11.67 -9.96 11.27
CA VAL A 190 -12.55 -9.21 12.18
C VAL A 190 -13.34 -8.17 11.41
N PRO A 191 -14.54 -7.81 11.84
CA PRO A 191 -15.28 -6.70 11.24
C PRO A 191 -14.44 -5.41 11.29
N PRO A 192 -14.55 -4.53 10.30
CA PRO A 192 -13.93 -3.22 10.37
C PRO A 192 -14.61 -2.37 11.45
N PRO A 193 -13.97 -1.30 11.97
CA PRO A 193 -14.64 -0.33 12.82
C PRO A 193 -15.96 0.17 12.21
N GLY A 194 -16.97 0.43 13.05
CA GLY A 194 -18.24 0.96 12.57
C GLY A 194 -18.16 2.34 11.92
N SER A 195 -17.04 3.05 12.13
CA SER A 195 -16.71 4.33 11.50
C SER A 195 -15.97 4.19 10.16
N SER A 196 -15.65 2.97 9.71
CA SER A 196 -14.96 2.75 8.43
C SER A 196 -15.81 3.28 7.26
N ASP A 197 -15.13 3.93 6.31
CA ASP A 197 -15.77 4.53 5.13
C ASP A 197 -16.45 3.46 4.27
N PRO A 198 -17.75 3.62 3.94
CA PRO A 198 -18.48 2.62 3.15
C PRO A 198 -18.07 2.59 1.67
N GLY A 199 -17.18 3.49 1.25
CA GLY A 199 -16.75 3.67 -0.13
C GLY A 199 -17.79 4.39 -1.01
N PRO A 200 -17.40 4.81 -2.22
CA PRO A 200 -18.26 5.58 -3.11
C PRO A 200 -19.53 4.81 -3.55
N MET A 201 -19.50 3.48 -3.47
CA MET A 201 -20.66 2.64 -3.77
C MET A 201 -21.59 2.43 -2.57
N GLY A 202 -21.21 2.88 -1.37
CA GLY A 202 -22.02 2.77 -0.15
C GLY A 202 -22.25 1.34 0.33
N THR A 203 -21.42 0.37 -0.12
CA THR A 203 -21.61 -1.05 0.20
C THR A 203 -21.01 -1.46 1.56
N GLY A 204 -20.21 -0.59 2.16
CA GLY A 204 -19.51 -0.84 3.42
C GLY A 204 -18.09 -1.32 3.24
N ALA A 205 -17.29 -1.19 4.29
CA ALA A 205 -15.90 -1.60 4.31
C ALA A 205 -15.75 -3.11 4.51
N VAL A 206 -14.80 -3.73 3.79
CA VAL A 206 -14.46 -5.15 3.96
C VAL A 206 -13.75 -5.41 5.28
N ALA A 207 -13.84 -6.65 5.77
CA ALA A 207 -13.20 -7.10 7.00
C ALA A 207 -11.69 -6.81 7.04
N TRP A 208 -11.17 -6.56 8.24
CA TRP A 208 -9.74 -6.58 8.51
C TRP A 208 -9.24 -8.03 8.56
N LEU A 209 -8.04 -8.29 8.06
CA LEU A 209 -7.52 -9.64 7.90
C LEU A 209 -6.10 -9.77 8.45
N ALA A 210 -5.79 -10.93 9.01
CA ALA A 210 -4.43 -11.44 9.12
C ALA A 210 -4.25 -12.60 8.14
N LEU A 211 -3.14 -12.59 7.39
CA LEU A 211 -2.84 -13.55 6.34
C LEU A 211 -1.45 -14.14 6.58
N ASP A 212 -1.36 -15.45 6.80
CA ASP A 212 -0.06 -16.14 6.88
C ASP A 212 0.47 -16.40 5.46
N ALA A 213 1.73 -16.09 5.22
CA ALA A 213 2.40 -16.44 3.97
C ALA A 213 2.66 -17.95 3.91
N THR A 214 2.47 -18.53 2.72
CA THR A 214 2.79 -19.95 2.48
C THR A 214 4.32 -20.17 2.36
N SER A 215 4.76 -21.41 2.42
CA SER A 215 6.19 -21.80 2.43
C SER A 215 7.00 -21.31 1.23
N ASN A 216 6.34 -21.06 0.10
CA ASN A 216 7.00 -20.58 -1.13
C ASN A 216 7.07 -19.05 -1.22
N SER A 217 6.67 -18.34 -0.17
CA SER A 217 6.67 -16.89 -0.13
C SER A 217 8.05 -16.33 0.21
N ARG A 218 8.29 -15.09 -0.21
CA ARG A 218 9.50 -14.33 0.04
C ARG A 218 9.17 -12.88 0.38
N GLY A 219 9.97 -12.28 1.27
CA GLY A 219 9.89 -10.86 1.67
C GLY A 219 9.10 -10.61 2.94
N ALA A 220 8.02 -11.36 3.19
CA ALA A 220 7.27 -11.32 4.43
C ALA A 220 6.65 -12.69 4.73
N THR A 221 6.33 -12.93 6.00
CA THR A 221 5.69 -14.16 6.48
C THR A 221 4.29 -13.93 7.01
N LEU A 222 3.92 -12.67 7.26
CA LEU A 222 2.62 -12.27 7.77
C LEU A 222 2.20 -10.94 7.14
N VAL A 223 0.96 -10.86 6.71
CA VAL A 223 0.37 -9.65 6.12
C VAL A 223 -0.93 -9.32 6.84
N TYR A 224 -1.08 -8.07 7.27
CA TYR A 224 -2.35 -7.57 7.77
C TYR A 224 -2.98 -6.64 6.72
N ARG A 225 -4.29 -6.79 6.51
CA ARG A 225 -5.14 -5.81 5.85
C ARG A 225 -5.96 -5.08 6.89
N VAL A 226 -5.75 -3.79 7.04
CA VAL A 226 -6.39 -2.95 8.06
C VAL A 226 -6.82 -1.61 7.44
N GLU A 227 -7.51 -0.77 8.20
CA GLU A 227 -7.98 0.55 7.76
C GLU A 227 -8.67 0.47 6.40
N THR A 228 -9.66 -0.41 6.31
CA THR A 228 -10.38 -0.68 5.05
C THR A 228 -11.45 0.36 4.76
N ALA A 229 -11.61 0.72 3.49
CA ALA A 229 -12.69 1.55 2.97
C ALA A 229 -13.35 0.85 1.78
N GLY A 230 -14.67 0.82 1.73
CA GLY A 230 -15.43 0.17 0.66
C GLY A 230 -15.19 -1.34 0.53
N GLY A 231 -15.64 -1.90 -0.56
CA GLY A 231 -15.29 -3.25 -1.00
C GLY A 231 -16.32 -4.34 -0.69
N ASN A 232 -17.33 -4.14 0.14
CA ASN A 232 -18.37 -5.14 0.31
C ASN A 232 -19.23 -5.28 -0.96
N SER A 233 -19.75 -6.49 -1.21
CA SER A 233 -20.65 -6.75 -2.32
C SER A 233 -21.93 -5.91 -2.24
N HIS A 234 -22.51 -5.59 -3.42
CA HIS A 234 -23.88 -5.06 -3.50
C HIS A 234 -24.94 -6.06 -3.02
N GLY A 235 -24.54 -7.30 -2.74
CA GLY A 235 -25.44 -8.39 -2.37
C GLY A 235 -26.18 -8.97 -3.57
N CYS A 236 -26.84 -10.11 -3.36
CA CYS A 236 -27.49 -10.88 -4.42
C CYS A 236 -29.01 -10.68 -4.49
N SER A 237 -29.55 -9.67 -3.82
CA SER A 237 -31.01 -9.47 -3.75
C SER A 237 -31.67 -9.08 -5.08
N ARG A 238 -30.90 -8.51 -6.01
CA ARG A 238 -31.40 -7.98 -7.28
C ARG A 238 -31.01 -8.79 -8.51
N ALA A 239 -29.83 -9.42 -8.49
CA ALA A 239 -29.30 -10.17 -9.63
C ALA A 239 -28.40 -11.31 -9.18
N ALA A 240 -28.37 -12.39 -9.98
CA ALA A 240 -27.32 -13.37 -9.94
C ALA A 240 -26.14 -12.93 -10.83
N GLY A 241 -25.00 -13.63 -10.74
CA GLY A 241 -23.81 -13.36 -11.54
C GLY A 241 -22.67 -12.74 -10.76
N GLN A 242 -21.72 -12.15 -11.46
CA GLN A 242 -20.53 -11.54 -10.87
C GLN A 242 -20.80 -10.12 -10.38
N ASP A 243 -20.08 -9.70 -9.35
CA ASP A 243 -20.15 -8.40 -8.73
C ASP A 243 -18.73 -7.92 -8.40
N SER A 244 -18.47 -6.65 -8.60
CA SER A 244 -17.19 -6.03 -8.24
C SER A 244 -17.43 -4.67 -7.57
N THR A 245 -16.72 -4.44 -6.47
CA THR A 245 -16.82 -3.20 -5.71
C THR A 245 -15.43 -2.62 -5.47
N SER A 246 -15.31 -1.30 -5.59
CA SER A 246 -14.06 -0.61 -5.31
C SER A 246 -13.72 -0.62 -3.83
N TYR A 247 -12.44 -0.75 -3.50
CA TYR A 247 -11.94 -0.70 -2.14
C TYR A 247 -10.54 -0.10 -2.06
N ALA A 248 -10.21 0.39 -0.88
CA ALA A 248 -8.84 0.67 -0.48
C ALA A 248 -8.57 0.15 0.92
N ALA A 249 -7.30 -0.14 1.22
CA ALA A 249 -6.88 -0.61 2.53
C ALA A 249 -5.38 -0.35 2.76
N GLN A 250 -4.99 -0.30 4.02
CA GLN A 250 -3.58 -0.44 4.38
C GLN A 250 -3.22 -1.91 4.46
N TYR A 251 -2.01 -2.24 3.98
CA TYR A 251 -1.41 -3.56 4.09
C TYR A 251 -0.06 -3.47 4.79
N TRP A 252 0.07 -4.20 5.89
CA TRP A 252 1.25 -4.20 6.75
C TRP A 252 1.96 -5.54 6.60
N PHE A 253 3.19 -5.51 6.09
CA PHE A 253 3.99 -6.70 5.79
C PHE A 253 5.05 -6.91 6.86
N TYR A 254 4.99 -8.05 7.53
CA TYR A 254 5.94 -8.44 8.58
C TYR A 254 6.76 -9.64 8.14
N GLY A 255 8.05 -9.61 8.47
CA GLY A 255 8.99 -10.70 8.19
C GLY A 255 10.01 -10.87 9.30
N PRO A 256 10.84 -11.91 9.27
CA PRO A 256 11.88 -12.13 10.28
C PRO A 256 12.82 -10.93 10.42
N VAL A 257 13.30 -10.72 11.64
CA VAL A 257 14.31 -9.71 12.00
C VAL A 257 15.63 -10.00 11.26
#